data_7437c983280147e22cc2d241fc7852b3
#
_entry.id   7437c983280147e22cc2d241fc7852b3
#
_cell.length_a   1.000
_cell.length_b   1.000
_cell.length_c   1.000
_cell.angle_alpha   90.00
_cell.angle_beta   90.00
_cell.angle_gamma   90.00
#
_symmetry.space_group_name_H-M   'P 1'
#
loop_
_entity.id
_entity.type
_entity.pdbx_description
1 polymer ?
#
loop_
_entity_poly.entity_id
_entity_poly.type
_entity_poly.pdbx_seq_one_letter_code
_entity_poly.pdbx_strand_id
1 'polypeptide(L)'
;MGIRKLKSVTPGSRFASRSDFAEITKSSPEKSLTRALRKSGGRNNTGRITMRRRGGGHKRRYRIIDFKRNKFDIPGKVATIEYDPNRSANISLVHYVDGEKRYILCPIGLKVGDEVLSGHDVPLKVANCLILKNIPPGLFVHNVELQPGKGGQMVRSAGAAAQVMAHDGSLCTLKLPSGEIRMVSNLCLATIGQVGNKTHEQIISGKAGRTRWLGRRPKVRGVAMNPVDHPHGGGEGKSSGGRHPVTPWGKPTKGYKTRKKNKKSNDMIVKRRR
;
A
#
# COMPACT_ATOMS: atom_id res chain seq x y z
N MET A 1 -13.93 -3.02 12.47
CA MET A 1 -13.68 -4.12 11.51
C MET A 1 -13.34 -5.38 12.25
N GLY A 2 -14.04 -6.47 11.98
CA GLY A 2 -13.83 -7.76 12.58
C GLY A 2 -13.14 -8.73 11.64
N ILE A 3 -12.53 -9.77 12.23
CA ILE A 3 -12.00 -10.91 11.50
C ILE A 3 -12.85 -12.12 11.80
N ARG A 4 -13.42 -12.70 10.76
CA ARG A 4 -14.18 -13.94 10.86
C ARG A 4 -13.25 -15.14 10.64
N LYS A 5 -13.12 -16.03 11.63
CA LYS A 5 -12.49 -17.34 11.47
C LYS A 5 -13.43 -18.25 10.68
N LEU A 6 -12.88 -19.09 9.80
CA LEU A 6 -13.65 -20.09 9.07
C LEU A 6 -13.83 -21.34 9.94
N LYS A 7 -14.92 -22.08 9.70
CA LYS A 7 -15.15 -23.39 10.35
C LYS A 7 -14.04 -24.38 9.93
N SER A 8 -13.57 -25.20 10.86
CA SER A 8 -12.45 -26.14 10.68
C SER A 8 -12.86 -27.43 9.95
N VAL A 9 -13.61 -27.29 8.85
CA VAL A 9 -14.15 -28.45 8.09
C VAL A 9 -13.10 -29.10 7.19
N THR A 10 -12.13 -28.30 6.67
CA THR A 10 -11.07 -28.79 5.77
C THR A 10 -9.70 -28.29 6.24
N PRO A 11 -8.59 -28.98 5.85
CA PRO A 11 -7.25 -28.51 6.19
C PRO A 11 -6.98 -27.06 5.78
N GLY A 12 -7.52 -26.63 4.64
CA GLY A 12 -7.35 -25.25 4.14
C GLY A 12 -8.20 -24.21 4.87
N SER A 13 -9.28 -24.60 5.54
CA SER A 13 -10.15 -23.71 6.31
C SER A 13 -9.79 -23.63 7.79
N ARG A 14 -9.10 -24.65 8.33
CA ARG A 14 -8.78 -24.77 9.77
C ARG A 14 -8.16 -23.51 10.37
N PHE A 15 -7.19 -22.91 9.71
CA PHE A 15 -6.49 -21.71 10.18
C PHE A 15 -6.85 -20.46 9.37
N ALA A 16 -7.77 -20.57 8.40
CA ALA A 16 -8.08 -19.45 7.53
C ALA A 16 -9.00 -18.43 8.22
N SER A 17 -8.71 -17.17 7.98
CA SER A 17 -9.57 -16.07 8.40
C SER A 17 -9.90 -15.15 7.22
N ARG A 18 -10.96 -14.36 7.36
CA ARG A 18 -11.40 -13.37 6.38
C ARG A 18 -11.86 -12.10 7.10
N SER A 19 -11.81 -10.98 6.39
CA SER A 19 -12.51 -9.77 6.84
C SER A 19 -14.02 -10.03 6.88
N ASP A 20 -14.71 -9.43 7.82
CA ASP A 20 -16.19 -9.42 7.91
C ASP A 20 -16.83 -8.44 6.94
N PHE A 21 -16.04 -7.52 6.37
CA PHE A 21 -16.49 -6.44 5.48
C PHE A 21 -17.56 -5.51 6.08
N ALA A 22 -17.66 -5.43 7.39
CA ALA A 22 -18.71 -4.65 8.08
C ALA A 22 -18.72 -3.15 7.70
N GLU A 23 -17.56 -2.58 7.33
CA GLU A 23 -17.47 -1.15 6.94
C GLU A 23 -17.90 -0.90 5.49
N ILE A 24 -18.05 -1.96 4.67
CA ILE A 24 -18.34 -1.82 3.25
C ILE A 24 -19.84 -1.61 3.06
N THR A 25 -20.20 -0.50 2.42
CA THR A 25 -21.60 -0.12 2.18
C THR A 25 -22.07 -0.49 0.76
N LYS A 26 -21.14 -0.64 -0.19
CA LYS A 26 -21.45 -0.99 -1.59
C LYS A 26 -20.44 -1.98 -2.15
N SER A 27 -20.91 -3.02 -2.82
CA SER A 27 -20.09 -4.06 -3.43
C SER A 27 -19.66 -3.77 -4.87
N SER A 28 -20.48 -3.02 -5.61
CA SER A 28 -20.22 -2.69 -7.02
C SER A 28 -19.50 -1.34 -7.14
N PRO A 29 -18.40 -1.25 -7.94
CA PRO A 29 -17.69 0.00 -8.13
C PRO A 29 -18.42 0.94 -9.09
N GLU A 30 -18.14 2.23 -8.99
CA GLU A 30 -18.56 3.25 -9.98
C GLU A 30 -17.90 2.97 -11.33
N LYS A 31 -18.72 2.73 -12.37
CA LYS A 31 -18.24 2.28 -13.69
C LYS A 31 -17.30 3.29 -14.36
N SER A 32 -17.63 4.58 -14.30
CA SER A 32 -16.84 5.68 -14.88
C SER A 32 -15.42 5.78 -14.30
N LEU A 33 -15.24 5.40 -13.03
CA LEU A 33 -13.96 5.43 -12.31
C LEU A 33 -13.22 4.09 -12.37
N THR A 34 -13.60 3.17 -13.26
CA THR A 34 -12.91 1.88 -13.40
C THR A 34 -12.26 1.72 -14.76
N ARG A 35 -11.06 1.14 -14.78
CA ARG A 35 -10.34 0.77 -16.02
C ARG A 35 -9.98 -0.72 -16.02
N ALA A 36 -9.79 -1.26 -17.22
CA ALA A 36 -9.27 -2.62 -17.38
C ALA A 36 -7.82 -2.69 -16.85
N LEU A 37 -7.54 -3.72 -16.05
CA LEU A 37 -6.19 -3.99 -15.57
C LEU A 37 -5.58 -5.15 -16.37
N ARG A 38 -4.74 -4.84 -17.33
CA ARG A 38 -3.97 -5.84 -18.10
C ARG A 38 -2.89 -6.45 -17.20
N LYS A 39 -2.71 -7.77 -17.30
CA LYS A 39 -1.71 -8.51 -16.53
C LYS A 39 -0.48 -8.76 -17.40
N SER A 40 0.67 -8.23 -17.03
CA SER A 40 1.94 -8.42 -17.75
C SER A 40 2.60 -9.77 -17.46
N GLY A 41 2.16 -10.50 -16.44
CA GLY A 41 2.81 -11.75 -16.02
C GLY A 41 4.26 -11.58 -15.53
N GLY A 42 4.63 -10.39 -15.06
CA GLY A 42 5.98 -10.04 -14.61
C GLY A 42 6.94 -9.69 -15.74
N ARG A 43 6.43 -9.46 -16.94
CA ARG A 43 7.23 -9.05 -18.11
C ARG A 43 7.31 -7.52 -18.21
N ASN A 44 8.44 -7.04 -18.72
CA ASN A 44 8.67 -5.64 -19.03
C ASN A 44 8.13 -5.27 -20.43
N ASN A 45 8.42 -4.05 -20.89
CA ASN A 45 8.05 -3.55 -22.22
C ASN A 45 8.70 -4.34 -23.38
N THR A 46 9.85 -4.99 -23.15
CA THR A 46 10.54 -5.85 -24.14
C THR A 46 10.11 -7.32 -24.08
N GLY A 47 9.09 -7.65 -23.28
CA GLY A 47 8.57 -9.02 -23.13
C GLY A 47 9.41 -9.93 -22.22
N ARG A 48 10.53 -9.48 -21.68
CA ARG A 48 11.40 -10.26 -20.78
C ARG A 48 10.84 -10.30 -19.37
N ILE A 49 10.98 -11.44 -18.69
CA ILE A 49 10.56 -11.61 -17.30
C ILE A 49 11.54 -10.89 -16.38
N THR A 50 11.17 -9.73 -15.87
CA THR A 50 11.93 -8.96 -14.89
C THR A 50 11.49 -9.25 -13.45
N MET A 51 10.26 -9.71 -13.25
CA MET A 51 9.74 -10.14 -11.96
C MET A 51 9.21 -11.56 -12.07
N ARG A 52 9.99 -12.53 -11.60
CA ARG A 52 9.61 -13.94 -11.63
C ARG A 52 8.39 -14.22 -10.74
N ARG A 53 7.65 -15.29 -11.07
CA ARG A 53 6.54 -15.83 -10.25
C ARG A 53 5.34 -14.89 -10.12
N ARG A 54 5.10 -14.08 -11.13
CA ARG A 54 3.88 -13.32 -11.31
C ARG A 54 3.06 -13.91 -12.44
N GLY A 55 1.73 -13.84 -12.31
CA GLY A 55 0.80 -14.29 -13.35
C GLY A 55 -0.38 -15.08 -12.80
N GLY A 56 -1.39 -15.29 -13.64
CA GLY A 56 -2.68 -15.85 -13.24
C GLY A 56 -3.45 -14.94 -12.29
N GLY A 57 -4.17 -15.54 -11.36
CA GLY A 57 -5.01 -14.84 -10.39
C GLY A 57 -6.34 -14.37 -10.97
N HIS A 58 -7.24 -13.94 -10.07
CA HIS A 58 -8.57 -13.47 -10.43
C HIS A 58 -8.52 -12.24 -11.34
N LYS A 59 -9.46 -12.11 -12.30
CA LYS A 59 -9.63 -10.91 -13.13
C LYS A 59 -9.98 -9.71 -12.25
N ARG A 60 -9.33 -8.56 -12.46
CA ARG A 60 -9.53 -7.36 -11.67
C ARG A 60 -9.77 -6.16 -12.57
N ARG A 61 -10.54 -5.19 -12.07
CA ARG A 61 -10.64 -3.83 -12.61
C ARG A 61 -9.85 -2.89 -11.71
N TYR A 62 -9.15 -1.95 -12.29
CA TYR A 62 -8.48 -0.90 -11.54
C TYR A 62 -9.47 0.21 -11.20
N ARG A 63 -9.47 0.69 -9.95
CA ARG A 63 -10.21 1.87 -9.52
C ARG A 63 -9.27 3.06 -9.60
N ILE A 64 -9.72 4.12 -10.26
CA ILE A 64 -8.97 5.37 -10.36
C ILE A 64 -9.12 6.08 -9.02
N ILE A 65 -8.02 6.18 -8.28
CA ILE A 65 -8.00 6.85 -6.97
C ILE A 65 -7.38 8.22 -7.14
N ASP A 66 -8.00 9.21 -6.53
CA ASP A 66 -7.47 10.56 -6.43
C ASP A 66 -6.38 10.61 -5.35
N PHE A 67 -5.15 10.39 -5.75
CA PHE A 67 -3.98 10.56 -4.89
C PHE A 67 -3.49 12.01 -4.84
N LYS A 68 -3.91 12.84 -5.81
CA LYS A 68 -3.46 14.24 -5.90
C LYS A 68 -4.24 15.16 -4.97
N ARG A 69 -5.54 14.84 -4.78
CA ARG A 69 -6.43 15.67 -3.96
C ARG A 69 -6.42 17.14 -4.37
N ASN A 70 -6.28 17.40 -5.67
CA ASN A 70 -6.11 18.73 -6.27
C ASN A 70 -7.41 19.49 -6.50
N LYS A 71 -8.51 19.05 -5.91
CA LYS A 71 -9.79 19.75 -5.94
C LYS A 71 -9.91 20.57 -4.68
N PHE A 72 -9.39 21.79 -4.75
CA PHE A 72 -9.32 22.68 -3.60
C PHE A 72 -10.63 23.42 -3.37
N ASP A 73 -10.95 23.62 -2.10
CA ASP A 73 -12.04 24.43 -1.56
C ASP A 73 -13.47 24.06 -2.03
N ILE A 74 -13.59 22.89 -2.66
CA ILE A 74 -14.88 22.32 -3.08
C ILE A 74 -15.25 21.18 -2.12
N PRO A 75 -16.36 21.30 -1.36
CA PRO A 75 -16.79 20.25 -0.47
C PRO A 75 -17.29 19.03 -1.24
N GLY A 76 -16.94 17.86 -0.72
CA GLY A 76 -17.43 16.58 -1.23
C GLY A 76 -18.02 15.75 -0.10
N LYS A 77 -19.11 15.06 -0.37
CA LYS A 77 -19.80 14.17 0.58
C LYS A 77 -19.44 12.72 0.30
N VAL A 78 -19.10 11.96 1.34
CA VAL A 78 -18.84 10.52 1.23
C VAL A 78 -20.16 9.80 0.93
N ALA A 79 -20.22 9.20 -0.27
CA ALA A 79 -21.42 8.48 -0.73
C ALA A 79 -21.38 7.00 -0.35
N THR A 80 -20.24 6.33 -0.54
CA THR A 80 -20.07 4.89 -0.25
C THR A 80 -18.66 4.57 0.21
N ILE A 81 -18.53 3.47 0.96
CA ILE A 81 -17.26 2.83 1.29
C ILE A 81 -17.22 1.48 0.57
N GLU A 82 -16.15 1.23 -0.18
CA GLU A 82 -16.04 0.09 -1.09
C GLU A 82 -14.74 -0.70 -0.90
N TYR A 83 -14.80 -1.99 -1.23
CA TYR A 83 -13.64 -2.87 -1.29
C TYR A 83 -12.88 -2.68 -2.61
N ASP A 84 -11.55 -2.53 -2.57
CA ASP A 84 -10.70 -2.55 -3.77
C ASP A 84 -9.77 -3.78 -3.75
N PRO A 85 -9.88 -4.71 -4.73
CA PRO A 85 -9.01 -5.89 -4.81
C PRO A 85 -7.55 -5.56 -5.19
N ASN A 86 -7.24 -4.31 -5.55
CA ASN A 86 -5.90 -3.91 -5.99
C ASN A 86 -5.05 -3.35 -4.85
N ARG A 87 -5.66 -3.08 -3.71
CA ARG A 87 -4.99 -2.54 -2.52
C ARG A 87 -5.49 -3.20 -1.24
N SER A 88 -4.76 -3.02 -0.16
CA SER A 88 -5.18 -3.51 1.15
C SER A 88 -6.18 -2.59 1.86
N ALA A 89 -6.14 -1.29 1.56
CA ALA A 89 -7.06 -0.29 2.12
C ALA A 89 -8.42 -0.32 1.43
N ASN A 90 -9.49 -0.02 2.17
CA ASN A 90 -10.79 0.32 1.58
C ASN A 90 -10.73 1.70 0.94
N ILE A 91 -11.65 1.97 0.04
CA ILE A 91 -11.79 3.24 -0.68
C ILE A 91 -13.17 3.84 -0.42
N SER A 92 -13.25 5.16 -0.46
CA SER A 92 -14.52 5.89 -0.31
C SER A 92 -14.80 6.64 -1.60
N LEU A 93 -16.03 6.53 -2.10
CA LEU A 93 -16.53 7.35 -3.20
C LEU A 93 -17.03 8.67 -2.64
N VAL A 94 -16.49 9.76 -3.16
CA VAL A 94 -16.86 11.13 -2.79
C VAL A 94 -17.60 11.76 -3.95
N HIS A 95 -18.76 12.33 -3.67
CA HIS A 95 -19.52 13.17 -4.59
C HIS A 95 -19.27 14.62 -4.22
N TYR A 96 -18.70 15.38 -5.11
CA TYR A 96 -18.48 16.81 -4.95
C TYR A 96 -19.71 17.62 -5.36
N VAL A 97 -19.84 18.82 -4.83
CA VAL A 97 -21.00 19.70 -5.09
C VAL A 97 -21.14 20.05 -6.58
N ASP A 98 -20.02 20.09 -7.31
CA ASP A 98 -19.99 20.32 -8.77
C ASP A 98 -20.35 19.07 -9.62
N GLY A 99 -20.81 17.98 -8.98
CA GLY A 99 -21.21 16.74 -9.65
C GLY A 99 -20.07 15.76 -9.96
N GLU A 100 -18.79 16.15 -9.80
CA GLU A 100 -17.67 15.23 -10.02
C GLU A 100 -17.61 14.16 -8.95
N LYS A 101 -17.29 12.92 -9.33
CA LYS A 101 -17.10 11.80 -8.41
C LYS A 101 -15.62 11.42 -8.39
N ARG A 102 -15.06 11.19 -7.21
CA ARG A 102 -13.69 10.68 -7.05
C ARG A 102 -13.62 9.60 -5.97
N TYR A 103 -12.73 8.63 -6.16
CA TYR A 103 -12.35 7.71 -5.10
C TYR A 103 -11.18 8.28 -4.30
N ILE A 104 -11.26 8.17 -2.98
CA ILE A 104 -10.17 8.45 -2.05
C ILE A 104 -9.86 7.22 -1.21
N LEU A 105 -8.71 7.19 -0.52
CA LEU A 105 -8.46 6.19 0.52
C LEU A 105 -9.40 6.43 1.69
N CYS A 106 -9.99 5.37 2.23
CA CYS A 106 -10.86 5.46 3.40
C CYS A 106 -10.03 5.46 4.69
N PRO A 107 -9.93 6.56 5.44
CA PRO A 107 -9.33 6.55 6.77
C PRO A 107 -10.26 5.95 7.82
N ILE A 108 -9.68 5.61 8.97
CA ILE A 108 -10.46 5.13 10.13
C ILE A 108 -11.38 6.25 10.62
N GLY A 109 -12.61 5.88 10.92
CA GLY A 109 -13.61 6.79 11.49
C GLY A 109 -14.45 7.54 10.44
N LEU A 110 -14.08 7.48 9.15
CA LEU A 110 -14.88 8.08 8.08
C LEU A 110 -16.16 7.29 7.85
N LYS A 111 -17.30 7.98 7.81
CA LYS A 111 -18.62 7.41 7.61
C LYS A 111 -19.27 7.93 6.32
N VAL A 112 -20.28 7.22 5.85
CA VAL A 112 -21.14 7.70 4.76
C VAL A 112 -21.90 8.94 5.25
N GLY A 113 -21.89 9.99 4.44
CA GLY A 113 -22.49 11.28 4.77
C GLY A 113 -21.49 12.32 5.26
N ASP A 114 -20.28 11.94 5.70
CA ASP A 114 -19.25 12.87 6.14
C ASP A 114 -18.79 13.77 4.98
N GLU A 115 -18.47 15.01 5.31
CA GLU A 115 -17.89 15.96 4.38
C GLU A 115 -16.36 15.86 4.35
N VAL A 116 -15.80 16.01 3.17
CA VAL A 116 -14.36 15.95 2.90
C VAL A 116 -13.94 17.13 2.05
N LEU A 117 -12.92 17.84 2.52
CA LEU A 117 -12.34 19.00 1.85
C LEU A 117 -10.86 18.77 1.54
N SER A 118 -10.39 19.48 0.53
CA SER A 118 -8.96 19.61 0.23
C SER A 118 -8.66 21.08 0.03
N GLY A 119 -7.59 21.60 0.60
CA GLY A 119 -7.26 23.01 0.49
C GLY A 119 -6.02 23.36 1.29
N HIS A 120 -5.68 24.64 1.26
CA HIS A 120 -4.56 25.16 2.05
C HIS A 120 -4.98 25.41 3.50
N ASP A 121 -6.16 25.96 3.70
CA ASP A 121 -6.70 26.31 5.03
C ASP A 121 -8.06 25.62 5.23
N VAL A 122 -8.01 24.37 5.62
CA VAL A 122 -9.18 23.51 5.79
C VAL A 122 -9.21 22.99 7.23
N PRO A 123 -10.40 22.78 7.84
CA PRO A 123 -10.49 22.22 9.19
C PRO A 123 -9.72 20.91 9.36
N LEU A 124 -9.10 20.74 10.54
CA LEU A 124 -8.32 19.54 10.89
C LEU A 124 -9.21 18.33 11.18
N LYS A 125 -10.06 17.95 10.22
CA LYS A 125 -10.94 16.78 10.29
C LYS A 125 -10.33 15.59 9.56
N VAL A 126 -10.71 14.39 9.98
CA VAL A 126 -10.32 13.13 9.30
C VAL A 126 -10.75 13.15 7.83
N ALA A 127 -9.88 12.66 6.93
CA ALA A 127 -10.03 12.67 5.47
C ALA A 127 -9.82 14.02 4.78
N ASN A 128 -9.72 15.13 5.47
CA ASN A 128 -9.34 16.41 4.88
C ASN A 128 -7.88 16.41 4.46
N CYS A 129 -7.58 17.07 3.36
CA CYS A 129 -6.25 17.12 2.76
C CYS A 129 -5.72 18.55 2.79
N LEU A 130 -4.54 18.73 3.41
CA LEU A 130 -3.89 20.03 3.58
C LEU A 130 -2.42 19.94 3.19
N ILE A 131 -1.79 21.11 3.04
CA ILE A 131 -0.33 21.22 3.01
C ILE A 131 0.24 20.85 4.39
N LEU A 132 1.38 20.18 4.42
CA LEU A 132 2.02 19.75 5.66
C LEU A 132 2.30 20.93 6.60
N LYS A 133 2.63 22.11 6.05
CA LYS A 133 2.86 23.34 6.84
C LYS A 133 1.73 23.65 7.83
N ASN A 134 0.48 23.40 7.44
CA ASN A 134 -0.71 23.75 8.23
C ASN A 134 -1.20 22.58 9.11
N ILE A 135 -0.48 21.47 9.15
CA ILE A 135 -0.81 20.32 10.00
C ILE A 135 0.07 20.36 11.24
N PRO A 136 -0.49 20.56 12.45
CA PRO A 136 0.31 20.67 13.67
C PRO A 136 1.06 19.37 13.99
N PRO A 137 2.23 19.47 14.67
CA PRO A 137 2.96 18.32 15.18
C PRO A 137 2.08 17.43 16.08
N GLY A 138 2.36 16.13 16.08
CA GLY A 138 1.62 15.13 16.86
C GLY A 138 0.50 14.44 16.07
N LEU A 139 -0.08 15.08 15.05
CA LEU A 139 -1.16 14.50 14.26
C LEU A 139 -0.68 13.36 13.34
N PHE A 140 -1.60 12.42 13.11
CA PHE A 140 -1.40 11.34 12.17
C PHE A 140 -1.92 11.72 10.78
N VAL A 141 -1.12 11.41 9.77
CA VAL A 141 -1.42 11.68 8.36
C VAL A 141 -1.19 10.45 7.49
N HIS A 142 -1.85 10.41 6.36
CA HIS A 142 -1.68 9.39 5.33
C HIS A 142 -1.70 10.02 3.94
N ASN A 143 -1.50 9.22 2.88
CA ASN A 143 -1.47 9.69 1.49
C ASN A 143 -0.53 10.89 1.29
N VAL A 144 0.67 10.82 1.84
CA VAL A 144 1.63 11.92 1.86
C VAL A 144 2.38 12.02 0.54
N GLU A 145 2.51 13.22 0.01
CA GLU A 145 3.35 13.51 -1.15
C GLU A 145 4.84 13.48 -0.81
N LEU A 146 5.67 13.20 -1.81
CA LEU A 146 7.13 13.35 -1.75
C LEU A 146 7.62 14.62 -2.42
N GLN A 147 6.84 15.11 -3.38
CA GLN A 147 7.07 16.35 -4.12
C GLN A 147 5.72 17.03 -4.30
N PRO A 148 5.63 18.35 -4.14
CA PRO A 148 4.38 19.07 -4.28
C PRO A 148 3.70 18.81 -5.64
N GLY A 149 2.39 18.58 -5.63
CA GLY A 149 1.56 18.35 -6.81
C GLY A 149 1.72 16.99 -7.51
N LYS A 150 2.62 16.12 -7.04
CA LYS A 150 2.84 14.80 -7.64
C LYS A 150 1.78 13.77 -7.23
N GLY A 151 1.06 14.05 -6.18
CA GLY A 151 0.11 13.13 -5.55
C GLY A 151 0.76 12.26 -4.48
N GLY A 152 -0.06 11.77 -3.55
CA GLY A 152 0.41 10.97 -2.42
C GLY A 152 1.11 9.69 -2.84
N GLN A 153 2.29 9.46 -2.31
CA GLN A 153 3.14 8.30 -2.63
C GLN A 153 3.45 7.45 -1.40
N MET A 154 3.45 8.05 -0.22
CA MET A 154 3.73 7.38 1.05
C MET A 154 2.46 7.13 1.85
N VAL A 155 2.51 6.16 2.76
CA VAL A 155 1.47 5.89 3.78
C VAL A 155 0.08 5.68 3.16
N ARG A 156 -0.03 4.67 2.28
CA ARG A 156 -1.28 4.36 1.54
C ARG A 156 -1.83 2.97 1.81
N SER A 157 -1.10 2.14 2.54
CA SER A 157 -1.53 0.77 2.85
C SER A 157 -2.51 0.75 4.02
N ALA A 158 -3.30 -0.30 4.12
CA ALA A 158 -4.22 -0.53 5.25
C ALA A 158 -3.50 -0.36 6.60
N GLY A 159 -4.12 0.34 7.54
CA GLY A 159 -3.58 0.58 8.88
C GLY A 159 -2.37 1.50 8.94
N ALA A 160 -1.84 1.99 7.81
CA ALA A 160 -0.68 2.87 7.82
C ALA A 160 -1.03 4.29 8.28
N ALA A 161 -0.16 4.89 9.08
CA ALA A 161 -0.17 6.29 9.45
C ALA A 161 1.27 6.80 9.58
N ALA A 162 1.55 8.02 9.20
CA ALA A 162 2.76 8.74 9.57
C ALA A 162 2.40 9.81 10.61
N GLN A 163 3.29 10.05 11.55
CA GLN A 163 3.12 11.12 12.54
C GLN A 163 3.94 12.32 12.14
N VAL A 164 3.34 13.50 12.15
CA VAL A 164 4.03 14.77 12.02
C VAL A 164 4.81 15.02 13.30
N MET A 165 6.12 15.17 13.22
CA MET A 165 6.99 15.35 14.39
C MET A 165 7.33 16.81 14.65
N ALA A 166 7.77 17.51 13.61
CA ALA A 166 8.20 18.89 13.71
C ALA A 166 8.17 19.56 12.33
N HIS A 167 8.12 20.87 12.33
CA HIS A 167 8.37 21.74 11.18
C HIS A 167 9.68 22.49 11.39
N ASP A 168 10.56 22.44 10.38
CA ASP A 168 11.85 23.12 10.40
C ASP A 168 12.03 23.85 9.06
N GLY A 169 11.93 25.17 9.11
CA GLY A 169 12.01 26.02 7.94
C GLY A 169 11.03 25.60 6.84
N SER A 170 11.55 25.14 5.69
CA SER A 170 10.76 24.67 4.54
C SER A 170 10.42 23.18 4.57
N LEU A 171 10.85 22.44 5.61
CA LEU A 171 10.73 21.01 5.72
C LEU A 171 9.85 20.61 6.91
N CYS A 172 9.14 19.50 6.73
CA CYS A 172 8.37 18.80 7.76
C CYS A 172 9.01 17.44 8.04
N THR A 173 9.24 17.14 9.30
CA THR A 173 9.78 15.85 9.76
C THR A 173 8.64 14.88 10.06
N LEU A 174 8.64 13.74 9.38
CA LEU A 174 7.62 12.70 9.50
C LEU A 174 8.21 11.40 10.03
N LYS A 175 7.57 10.81 11.03
CA LYS A 175 7.82 9.43 11.48
C LYS A 175 6.94 8.48 10.68
N LEU A 176 7.56 7.66 9.84
CA LEU A 176 6.87 6.70 8.97
C LEU A 176 6.49 5.41 9.71
N PRO A 177 5.54 4.60 9.20
CA PRO A 177 5.17 3.31 9.79
C PRO A 177 6.33 2.33 9.94
N SER A 178 7.37 2.46 9.11
CA SER A 178 8.59 1.64 9.18
C SER A 178 9.52 2.00 10.34
N GLY A 179 9.25 3.08 11.09
CA GLY A 179 10.13 3.65 12.09
C GLY A 179 11.19 4.61 11.52
N GLU A 180 11.27 4.77 10.20
CA GLU A 180 12.12 5.79 9.56
C GLU A 180 11.60 7.19 9.86
N ILE A 181 12.49 8.10 10.27
CA ILE A 181 12.19 9.52 10.40
C ILE A 181 12.76 10.22 9.17
N ARG A 182 11.90 10.94 8.46
CA ARG A 182 12.21 11.53 7.18
C ARG A 182 11.66 12.94 7.05
N MET A 183 12.43 13.81 6.40
CA MET A 183 12.01 15.14 6.03
C MET A 183 11.29 15.14 4.68
N VAL A 184 10.29 16.00 4.55
CA VAL A 184 9.50 16.23 3.33
C VAL A 184 9.21 17.74 3.25
N SER A 185 9.10 18.31 2.05
CA SER A 185 8.76 19.72 1.89
C SER A 185 7.41 20.06 2.56
N ASN A 186 7.36 21.18 3.26
CA ASN A 186 6.15 21.73 3.88
C ASN A 186 5.00 22.00 2.90
N LEU A 187 5.33 22.19 1.61
CA LEU A 187 4.34 22.39 0.53
C LEU A 187 3.69 21.12 0.04
N CYS A 188 4.17 19.94 0.48
CA CYS A 188 3.56 18.67 0.13
C CYS A 188 2.20 18.51 0.81
N LEU A 189 1.25 17.93 0.07
CA LEU A 189 -0.07 17.59 0.59
C LEU A 189 -0.03 16.30 1.41
N ALA A 190 -0.85 16.25 2.45
CA ALA A 190 -1.11 15.05 3.24
C ALA A 190 -2.59 15.03 3.67
N THR A 191 -3.13 13.84 3.87
CA THR A 191 -4.50 13.66 4.34
C THR A 191 -4.49 13.31 5.82
N ILE A 192 -5.33 13.96 6.62
CA ILE A 192 -5.43 13.74 8.07
C ILE A 192 -6.02 12.38 8.38
N GLY A 193 -5.47 11.72 9.40
CA GLY A 193 -5.94 10.44 9.92
C GLY A 193 -5.11 9.25 9.48
N GLN A 194 -5.49 8.07 9.97
CA GLN A 194 -4.89 6.77 9.68
C GLN A 194 -5.71 6.03 8.62
N VAL A 195 -5.06 5.33 7.70
CA VAL A 195 -5.75 4.50 6.70
C VAL A 195 -6.56 3.39 7.37
N GLY A 196 -7.79 3.17 6.91
CA GLY A 196 -8.69 2.13 7.41
C GLY A 196 -8.21 0.69 7.18
N ASN A 197 -9.07 -0.29 7.51
CA ASN A 197 -8.78 -1.72 7.39
C ASN A 197 -7.54 -2.18 8.20
N LYS A 198 -7.37 -1.68 9.41
CA LYS A 198 -6.23 -1.96 10.30
C LYS A 198 -5.97 -3.46 10.52
N THR A 199 -7.02 -4.27 10.53
CA THR A 199 -6.93 -5.72 10.79
C THR A 199 -6.51 -6.53 9.56
N HIS A 200 -6.25 -5.89 8.40
CA HIS A 200 -5.89 -6.58 7.15
C HIS A 200 -4.66 -7.49 7.29
N GLU A 201 -3.66 -7.09 8.04
CA GLU A 201 -2.42 -7.88 8.24
C GLU A 201 -2.64 -9.15 9.08
N GLN A 202 -3.70 -9.19 9.88
CA GLN A 202 -4.04 -10.33 10.74
C GLN A 202 -4.80 -11.44 9.98
N ILE A 203 -5.14 -11.21 8.71
CA ILE A 203 -5.89 -12.17 7.88
C ILE A 203 -4.96 -13.32 7.46
N ILE A 204 -5.31 -14.53 7.88
CA ILE A 204 -4.57 -15.75 7.55
C ILE A 204 -5.15 -16.39 6.30
N SER A 205 -4.31 -16.61 5.30
CA SER A 205 -4.72 -17.18 4.01
C SER A 205 -5.19 -18.64 4.11
N GLY A 206 -4.55 -19.45 4.95
CA GLY A 206 -4.92 -20.84 5.24
C GLY A 206 -4.54 -21.86 4.17
N LYS A 207 -4.44 -21.48 2.90
CA LYS A 207 -4.07 -22.39 1.79
C LYS A 207 -3.29 -21.70 0.67
N ALA A 208 -2.45 -22.47 -0.03
CA ALA A 208 -1.64 -22.01 -1.15
C ALA A 208 -2.50 -21.47 -2.33
N GLY A 209 -3.69 -22.05 -2.55
CA GLY A 209 -4.62 -21.61 -3.59
C GLY A 209 -5.02 -20.12 -3.47
N ARG A 210 -5.15 -19.57 -2.26
CA ARG A 210 -5.41 -18.11 -2.09
C ARG A 210 -4.28 -17.26 -2.63
N THR A 211 -3.03 -17.68 -2.44
CA THR A 211 -1.86 -17.01 -3.01
C THR A 211 -1.89 -17.07 -4.54
N ARG A 212 -2.34 -18.19 -5.12
CA ARG A 212 -2.55 -18.34 -6.56
C ARG A 212 -3.62 -17.37 -7.08
N TRP A 213 -4.74 -17.22 -6.37
CA TRP A 213 -5.79 -16.25 -6.72
C TRP A 213 -5.31 -14.80 -6.72
N LEU A 214 -4.31 -14.48 -5.88
CA LEU A 214 -3.67 -13.16 -5.86
C LEU A 214 -2.66 -12.95 -7.01
N GLY A 215 -2.46 -13.96 -7.88
CA GLY A 215 -1.54 -13.87 -9.02
C GLY A 215 -0.08 -14.15 -8.67
N ARG A 216 0.17 -14.81 -7.54
CA ARG A 216 1.51 -15.26 -7.14
C ARG A 216 1.67 -16.73 -7.48
N ARG A 217 2.73 -17.10 -8.21
CA ARG A 217 3.09 -18.47 -8.51
C ARG A 217 3.98 -19.05 -7.40
N PRO A 218 4.03 -20.39 -7.26
CA PRO A 218 4.91 -21.05 -6.29
C PRO A 218 6.36 -20.63 -6.42
N LYS A 219 7.07 -20.67 -5.29
CA LYS A 219 8.49 -20.32 -5.23
C LYS A 219 9.30 -21.58 -4.87
N VAL A 220 10.05 -22.09 -5.84
CA VAL A 220 11.03 -23.16 -5.64
C VAL A 220 12.24 -22.57 -4.92
N ARG A 221 12.78 -23.29 -3.94
CA ARG A 221 14.02 -22.93 -3.22
C ARG A 221 15.22 -23.16 -4.13
N GLY A 222 16.25 -22.31 -4.01
CA GLY A 222 17.48 -22.46 -4.80
C GLY A 222 18.19 -23.79 -4.61
N VAL A 223 18.16 -24.33 -3.38
CA VAL A 223 18.74 -25.66 -3.04
C VAL A 223 18.07 -26.81 -3.78
N ALA A 224 16.80 -26.65 -4.19
CA ALA A 224 16.06 -27.67 -4.94
C ALA A 224 16.13 -27.47 -6.47
N MET A 225 17.08 -26.70 -6.94
CA MET A 225 17.33 -26.44 -8.37
C MET A 225 18.63 -27.10 -8.80
N ASN A 226 18.88 -27.16 -10.11
CA ASN A 226 20.16 -27.60 -10.66
C ASN A 226 21.21 -26.46 -10.52
N PRO A 227 22.52 -26.81 -10.57
CA PRO A 227 23.60 -25.80 -10.48
C PRO A 227 23.52 -24.68 -11.52
N VAL A 228 23.01 -24.97 -12.71
CA VAL A 228 22.80 -23.99 -13.79
C VAL A 228 21.74 -22.93 -13.45
N ASP A 229 20.74 -23.29 -12.62
CA ASP A 229 19.60 -22.43 -12.32
C ASP A 229 19.81 -21.57 -11.07
N HIS A 230 20.65 -22.02 -10.15
CA HIS A 230 20.90 -21.33 -8.89
C HIS A 230 22.24 -21.68 -8.27
N PRO A 231 22.99 -20.72 -7.68
CA PRO A 231 24.27 -20.97 -7.00
C PRO A 231 24.21 -21.94 -5.81
N HIS A 232 23.00 -22.22 -5.29
CA HIS A 232 22.74 -23.23 -4.24
C HIS A 232 22.24 -24.55 -4.80
N GLY A 233 22.19 -24.69 -6.11
CA GLY A 233 21.70 -25.90 -6.77
C GLY A 233 22.73 -27.03 -6.79
N GLY A 234 22.23 -28.24 -7.03
CA GLY A 234 23.05 -29.46 -7.11
C GLY A 234 23.09 -30.26 -5.81
N GLY A 235 23.87 -31.35 -5.85
CA GLY A 235 24.00 -32.33 -4.77
C GLY A 235 22.96 -33.44 -4.84
N GLU A 236 23.18 -34.48 -4.05
CA GLU A 236 22.27 -35.62 -3.92
C GLU A 236 21.32 -35.44 -2.72
N GLY A 237 20.03 -35.70 -2.94
CA GLY A 237 19.00 -35.67 -1.91
C GLY A 237 18.88 -34.29 -1.25
N LYS A 238 18.89 -34.25 0.08
CA LYS A 238 18.79 -33.03 0.89
C LYS A 238 20.18 -32.42 1.17
N SER A 239 20.82 -31.87 0.15
CA SER A 239 22.10 -31.20 0.32
C SER A 239 21.96 -29.81 0.98
N SER A 240 23.04 -29.35 1.60
CA SER A 240 23.15 -27.99 2.14
C SER A 240 23.35 -26.97 1.03
N GLY A 241 23.18 -25.67 1.34
CA GLY A 241 23.38 -24.61 0.36
C GLY A 241 24.85 -24.36 -0.06
N GLY A 242 25.82 -24.98 0.63
CA GLY A 242 27.26 -24.93 0.33
C GLY A 242 27.95 -23.58 0.45
N ARG A 243 27.22 -22.48 0.67
CA ARG A 243 27.75 -21.11 0.73
C ARG A 243 26.79 -20.16 1.45
N HIS A 244 27.23 -18.94 1.69
CA HIS A 244 26.34 -17.88 2.19
C HIS A 244 25.10 -17.72 1.31
N PRO A 245 23.92 -17.39 1.89
CA PRO A 245 22.69 -17.22 1.12
C PRO A 245 22.84 -16.14 0.05
N VAL A 246 22.61 -16.51 -1.20
CA VAL A 246 22.70 -15.62 -2.36
C VAL A 246 21.43 -15.70 -3.20
N THR A 247 21.23 -14.67 -4.05
CA THR A 247 20.19 -14.66 -5.08
C THR A 247 20.59 -15.59 -6.25
N PRO A 248 19.68 -15.89 -7.20
CA PRO A 248 20.03 -16.62 -8.43
C PRO A 248 21.15 -15.97 -9.25
N TRP A 249 21.40 -14.69 -9.04
CA TRP A 249 22.48 -13.91 -9.71
C TRP A 249 23.73 -13.76 -8.83
N GLY A 250 23.86 -14.55 -7.77
CA GLY A 250 25.05 -14.56 -6.91
C GLY A 250 25.13 -13.41 -5.89
N LYS A 251 24.17 -12.48 -5.83
CA LYS A 251 24.21 -11.37 -4.86
C LYS A 251 23.86 -11.86 -3.45
N PRO A 252 24.64 -11.50 -2.40
CA PRO A 252 24.31 -11.82 -1.02
C PRO A 252 22.89 -11.35 -0.63
N THR A 253 22.14 -12.19 0.08
CA THR A 253 20.76 -11.89 0.51
C THR A 253 20.66 -11.43 1.96
N LYS A 254 21.69 -11.68 2.78
CA LYS A 254 21.79 -11.26 4.18
C LYS A 254 22.91 -10.26 4.37
N GLY A 255 22.66 -9.21 5.15
CA GLY A 255 23.67 -8.20 5.51
C GLY A 255 24.07 -7.22 4.41
N TYR A 256 23.84 -7.51 3.15
CA TYR A 256 24.26 -6.66 2.04
C TYR A 256 23.37 -5.42 1.92
N LYS A 257 24.00 -4.24 1.98
CA LYS A 257 23.33 -2.94 1.84
C LYS A 257 23.06 -2.66 0.36
N THR A 258 21.82 -2.84 -0.10
CA THR A 258 21.42 -2.65 -1.50
C THR A 258 21.15 -1.20 -1.90
N ARG A 259 20.90 -0.29 -0.92
CA ARG A 259 20.67 1.13 -1.18
C ARG A 259 21.96 1.80 -1.64
N LYS A 260 21.93 2.52 -2.75
CA LYS A 260 23.09 3.29 -3.25
C LYS A 260 23.51 4.33 -2.22
N LYS A 261 24.84 4.44 -1.94
CA LYS A 261 25.40 5.40 -0.98
C LYS A 261 25.08 6.85 -1.38
N ASN A 262 25.31 7.21 -2.64
CA ASN A 262 25.15 8.59 -3.16
C ASN A 262 23.73 8.84 -3.73
N LYS A 263 22.69 8.41 -3.01
CA LYS A 263 21.31 8.69 -3.42
C LYS A 263 20.85 10.01 -2.77
N LYS A 264 20.54 11.05 -3.56
CA LYS A 264 20.07 12.38 -3.08
C LYS A 264 18.99 12.28 -1.98
N SER A 265 18.11 11.29 -2.05
CA SER A 265 17.09 11.09 -1.00
C SER A 265 17.65 10.58 0.34
N ASN A 266 18.98 10.39 0.50
CA ASN A 266 19.58 10.10 1.80
C ASN A 266 19.59 11.34 2.69
N ASP A 267 19.75 12.52 2.10
CA ASP A 267 19.83 13.80 2.81
C ASP A 267 18.51 14.14 3.53
N MET A 268 17.40 13.56 3.04
CA MET A 268 16.07 13.69 3.65
C MET A 268 15.80 12.67 4.77
N ILE A 269 16.72 11.76 5.09
CA ILE A 269 16.52 10.74 6.12
C ILE A 269 17.27 11.14 7.38
N VAL A 270 16.54 11.55 8.42
CA VAL A 270 17.08 11.90 9.73
C VAL A 270 17.50 10.63 10.50
N LYS A 271 16.60 9.65 10.56
CA LYS A 271 16.84 8.37 11.25
C LYS A 271 16.35 7.21 10.39
N ARG A 272 17.24 6.24 10.14
CA ARG A 272 16.87 5.02 9.42
C ARG A 272 16.05 4.08 10.30
N ARG A 273 15.23 3.22 9.67
CA ARG A 273 14.62 2.09 10.36
C ARG A 273 15.71 1.17 10.91
N ARG A 274 15.48 0.60 12.08
CA ARG A 274 16.32 -0.45 12.64
C ARG A 274 16.15 -1.78 11.89
#